data_e2483eea3c4d3fd6433cb869d535867e
#
_entry.id   e2483eea3c4d3fd6433cb869d535867e
#
_cell.length_a   1.000
_cell.length_b   1.000
_cell.length_c   1.000
_cell.angle_alpha   90.00
_cell.angle_beta   90.00
_cell.angle_gamma   90.00
#
_symmetry.space_group_name_H-M   'P 1'
#
loop_
_entity.id
_entity.type
_entity.pdbx_description
1 polymer ?
#
loop_
_entity_poly.entity_id
_entity_poly.type
_entity_poly.pdbx_seq_one_letter_code
_entity_poly.pdbx_strand_id
1 'polypeptide(L)'
;QLVHWRRMALLPLFASVLVQGLVQCRDELVIVQRFDNHWLLARHRGRGALISTASDAHACRMARRLSEAHGHARLDWVMVLDPVATDAQACWRTLARWVQSPQLGYPPLALGQQLFSEGLALELLADRGQPMLLRIGAQRWLLFPRPQALSSAQHSATGVHNASNHRIWLGFQPSP
;
A
#
# COMPACT_ATOMS: atom_id res chain seq x y z
N GLN A 1 34.78 30.99 -23.29
CA GLN A 1 34.38 31.11 -21.87
C GLN A 1 32.88 30.71 -21.64
N LEU A 2 31.95 31.02 -22.57
CA LEU A 2 30.52 30.68 -22.46
C LEU A 2 30.23 29.17 -22.44
N VAL A 3 31.03 28.35 -23.09
CA VAL A 3 30.85 26.89 -23.15
C VAL A 3 31.17 26.22 -21.81
N HIS A 4 32.08 26.75 -21.03
CA HIS A 4 32.42 26.23 -19.69
C HIS A 4 31.30 26.49 -18.69
N TRP A 5 30.70 27.66 -18.73
CA TRP A 5 29.55 28.03 -17.86
C TRP A 5 28.33 27.15 -18.12
N ARG A 6 28.04 26.80 -19.38
CA ARG A 6 26.95 25.88 -19.73
C ARG A 6 27.18 24.46 -19.19
N ARG A 7 28.42 23.97 -19.20
CA ARG A 7 28.76 22.64 -18.63
C ARG A 7 28.67 22.63 -17.12
N MET A 8 29.04 23.71 -16.44
CA MET A 8 28.94 23.85 -14.99
C MET A 8 27.46 23.91 -14.50
N ALA A 9 26.57 24.51 -15.28
CA ALA A 9 25.16 24.59 -14.94
C ALA A 9 24.41 23.24 -15.13
N LEU A 10 24.90 22.34 -15.96
CA LEU A 10 24.32 21.01 -16.17
C LEU A 10 24.62 20.02 -15.03
N LEU A 11 25.75 20.18 -14.33
CA LEU A 11 26.14 19.30 -13.23
C LEU A 11 25.12 19.28 -12.07
N PRO A 12 24.64 20.42 -11.54
CA PRO A 12 23.64 20.39 -10.47
C PRO A 12 22.27 19.85 -10.94
N LEU A 13 21.91 20.03 -12.21
CA LEU A 13 20.71 19.45 -12.80
C LEU A 13 20.81 17.92 -12.85
N PHE A 14 21.93 17.37 -13.33
CA PHE A 14 22.16 15.93 -13.33
C PHE A 14 22.23 15.36 -11.91
N ALA A 15 22.89 16.05 -10.99
CA ALA A 15 22.94 15.64 -9.59
C ALA A 15 21.53 15.63 -8.96
N SER A 16 20.70 16.62 -9.23
CA SER A 16 19.33 16.70 -8.76
C SER A 16 18.46 15.55 -9.31
N VAL A 17 18.57 15.25 -10.60
CA VAL A 17 17.85 14.14 -11.23
C VAL A 17 18.31 12.79 -10.66
N LEU A 18 19.61 12.60 -10.44
CA LEU A 18 20.15 11.38 -9.83
C LEU A 18 19.64 11.20 -8.38
N VAL A 19 19.66 12.26 -7.57
CA VAL A 19 19.19 12.23 -6.19
C VAL A 19 17.68 11.93 -6.16
N GLN A 20 16.88 12.56 -7.02
CA GLN A 20 15.45 12.26 -7.14
C GLN A 20 15.23 10.82 -7.58
N GLY A 21 15.97 10.30 -8.54
CA GLY A 21 15.91 8.92 -8.98
C GLY A 21 16.23 7.93 -7.85
N LEU A 22 17.26 8.19 -7.07
CA LEU A 22 17.63 7.36 -5.92
C LEU A 22 16.59 7.38 -4.80
N VAL A 23 15.97 8.52 -4.54
CA VAL A 23 14.87 8.64 -3.55
C VAL A 23 13.63 7.89 -3.99
N GLN A 24 13.32 7.90 -5.29
CA GLN A 24 12.17 7.17 -5.83
C GLN A 24 12.37 5.64 -5.85
N CYS A 25 13.61 5.15 -5.81
CA CYS A 25 13.92 3.73 -5.80
C CYS A 25 13.86 3.07 -4.41
N ARG A 26 13.53 3.80 -3.36
CA ARG A 26 13.43 3.24 -2.01
C ARG A 26 12.14 2.46 -1.81
N ASP A 27 12.30 1.31 -1.15
CA ASP A 27 11.18 0.55 -0.61
C ASP A 27 10.63 1.30 0.61
N GLU A 28 9.36 1.65 0.58
CA GLU A 28 8.75 2.45 1.63
C GLU A 28 7.33 1.96 1.90
N LEU A 29 6.97 1.94 3.17
CA LEU A 29 5.59 1.76 3.63
C LEU A 29 5.18 3.01 4.40
N VAL A 30 4.24 3.75 3.87
CA VAL A 30 3.65 4.93 4.49
C VAL A 30 2.30 4.54 5.10
N ILE A 31 2.16 4.78 6.39
CA ILE A 31 0.92 4.50 7.12
C ILE A 31 0.32 5.84 7.52
N VAL A 32 -0.90 6.10 7.08
CA VAL A 32 -1.67 7.28 7.45
C VAL A 32 -2.92 6.83 8.18
N GLN A 33 -3.09 7.35 9.38
CA GLN A 33 -4.28 7.13 10.19
C GLN A 33 -5.02 8.45 10.38
N ARG A 34 -6.32 8.43 10.16
CA ARG A 34 -7.18 9.56 10.45
C ARG A 34 -8.53 9.05 10.99
N PHE A 35 -8.83 9.38 12.24
CA PHE A 35 -9.93 8.75 12.99
C PHE A 35 -9.80 7.23 12.95
N ASP A 36 -10.85 6.51 12.59
CA ASP A 36 -10.86 5.05 12.49
C ASP A 36 -10.40 4.52 11.13
N ASN A 37 -10.00 5.42 10.21
CA ASN A 37 -9.61 5.06 8.86
C ASN A 37 -8.09 4.99 8.72
N HIS A 38 -7.63 3.95 8.02
CA HIS A 38 -6.21 3.72 7.76
C HIS A 38 -5.95 3.58 6.27
N TRP A 39 -4.85 4.18 5.84
CA TRP A 39 -4.31 4.03 4.50
C TRP A 39 -2.87 3.58 4.60
N LEU A 40 -2.55 2.49 3.93
CA LEU A 40 -1.19 1.99 3.81
C LEU A 40 -0.78 2.12 2.36
N LEU A 41 0.17 2.99 2.08
CA LEU A 41 0.78 3.14 0.77
C LEU A 41 2.12 2.40 0.77
N ALA A 42 2.20 1.34 -0.01
CA ALA A 42 3.43 0.58 -0.26
C ALA A 42 4.08 1.06 -1.55
N ARG A 43 5.38 1.29 -1.52
CA ARG A 43 6.18 1.73 -2.67
C ARG A 43 7.37 0.82 -2.89
N HIS A 44 7.63 0.49 -4.15
CA HIS A 44 8.80 -0.26 -4.57
C HIS A 44 9.21 0.18 -5.97
N ARG A 45 10.40 0.77 -6.13
CA ARG A 45 10.99 1.14 -7.42
C ARG A 45 10.03 1.88 -8.37
N GLY A 46 9.32 2.89 -7.85
CA GLY A 46 8.35 3.66 -8.63
C GLY A 46 6.98 3.00 -8.82
N ARG A 47 6.80 1.77 -8.35
CA ARG A 47 5.50 1.10 -8.25
C ARG A 47 4.80 1.50 -6.96
N GLY A 48 3.49 1.58 -7.00
CA GLY A 48 2.69 1.95 -5.84
C GLY A 48 1.48 1.04 -5.68
N ALA A 49 1.21 0.67 -4.43
CA ALA A 49 0.03 -0.08 -4.05
C ALA A 49 -0.55 0.50 -2.76
N LEU A 50 -1.87 0.43 -2.60
CA LEU A 50 -2.54 1.02 -1.44
C LEU A 50 -3.54 0.04 -0.86
N ILE A 51 -3.60 0.02 0.48
CA ILE A 51 -4.62 -0.69 1.23
C ILE A 51 -5.41 0.35 2.03
N SER A 52 -6.74 0.32 1.95
CA SER A 52 -7.63 1.23 2.67
C SER A 52 -8.63 0.44 3.49
N THR A 53 -8.82 0.82 4.75
CA THR A 53 -9.88 0.27 5.60
C THR A 53 -11.23 0.92 5.33
N ALA A 54 -11.23 2.14 4.78
CA ALA A 54 -12.45 2.87 4.44
C ALA A 54 -12.69 2.90 2.93
N SER A 55 -13.95 2.94 2.52
CA SER A 55 -14.40 2.72 1.14
C SER A 55 -15.16 3.89 0.52
N ASP A 56 -15.51 4.91 1.31
CA ASP A 56 -16.32 6.04 0.90
C ASP A 56 -15.58 7.01 -0.04
N ALA A 57 -16.30 7.98 -0.60
CA ALA A 57 -15.74 8.98 -1.51
C ALA A 57 -14.69 9.88 -0.84
N HIS A 58 -14.81 10.12 0.48
CA HIS A 58 -13.81 10.88 1.23
C HIS A 58 -12.50 10.10 1.35
N ALA A 59 -12.60 8.82 1.71
CA ALA A 59 -11.45 7.92 1.80
C ALA A 59 -10.70 7.81 0.47
N CYS A 60 -11.43 7.71 -0.64
CA CYS A 60 -10.80 7.70 -1.96
C CYS A 60 -10.07 9.01 -2.28
N ARG A 61 -10.66 10.17 -1.97
CA ARG A 61 -9.98 11.47 -2.16
C ARG A 61 -8.70 11.58 -1.32
N MET A 62 -8.73 11.08 -0.08
CA MET A 62 -7.54 11.03 0.78
C MET A 62 -6.49 10.08 0.22
N ALA A 63 -6.88 8.90 -0.24
CA ALA A 63 -5.99 7.93 -0.89
C ALA A 63 -5.32 8.53 -2.14
N ARG A 64 -6.09 9.30 -2.94
CA ARG A 64 -5.57 10.01 -4.12
C ARG A 64 -4.52 11.05 -3.73
N ARG A 65 -4.82 11.92 -2.76
CA ARG A 65 -3.87 12.92 -2.27
C ARG A 65 -2.59 12.29 -1.73
N LEU A 66 -2.72 11.19 -1.00
CA LEU A 66 -1.58 10.43 -0.49
C LEU A 66 -0.73 9.86 -1.64
N SER A 67 -1.37 9.27 -2.64
CA SER A 67 -0.71 8.75 -3.84
C SER A 67 0.04 9.85 -4.61
N GLU A 68 -0.62 10.98 -4.88
CA GLU A 68 -0.04 12.13 -5.58
C GLU A 68 1.11 12.77 -4.80
N ALA A 69 0.99 12.91 -3.48
CA ALA A 69 2.05 13.43 -2.60
C ALA A 69 3.32 12.57 -2.64
N HIS A 70 3.18 11.28 -2.95
CA HIS A 70 4.30 10.35 -3.09
C HIS A 70 4.69 10.09 -4.56
N GLY A 71 4.21 10.92 -5.49
CA GLY A 71 4.61 10.91 -6.89
C GLY A 71 3.93 9.85 -7.76
N HIS A 72 2.82 9.25 -7.29
CA HIS A 72 2.06 8.29 -8.07
C HIS A 72 0.81 8.94 -8.66
N ALA A 73 0.79 9.15 -9.96
CA ALA A 73 -0.42 9.58 -10.68
C ALA A 73 -1.47 8.45 -10.74
N ARG A 74 -1.03 7.20 -10.74
CA ARG A 74 -1.87 6.02 -10.72
C ARG A 74 -1.15 4.87 -10.05
N LEU A 75 -1.85 4.18 -9.15
CA LEU A 75 -1.34 3.01 -8.44
C LEU A 75 -1.45 1.75 -9.30
N ASP A 76 -0.64 0.75 -9.04
CA ASP A 76 -0.75 -0.55 -9.70
C ASP A 76 -2.00 -1.29 -9.20
N TRP A 77 -2.20 -1.34 -7.88
CA TRP A 77 -3.40 -1.90 -7.30
C TRP A 77 -3.81 -1.21 -6.00
N VAL A 78 -5.09 -1.31 -5.71
CA VAL A 78 -5.69 -0.87 -4.45
C VAL A 78 -6.53 -2.01 -3.88
N MET A 79 -6.35 -2.29 -2.59
CA MET A 79 -7.22 -3.15 -1.80
C MET A 79 -8.08 -2.28 -0.88
N VAL A 80 -9.38 -2.31 -1.06
CA VAL A 80 -10.36 -1.67 -0.17
C VAL A 80 -11.02 -2.76 0.65
N LEU A 81 -10.88 -2.70 1.97
CA LEU A 81 -11.33 -3.78 2.86
C LEU A 81 -12.84 -3.78 3.08
N ASP A 82 -13.46 -2.60 3.02
CA ASP A 82 -14.90 -2.46 3.14
C ASP A 82 -15.58 -2.40 1.77
N PRO A 83 -16.88 -2.75 1.71
CA PRO A 83 -17.68 -2.62 0.50
C PRO A 83 -17.68 -1.18 -0.02
N VAL A 84 -17.36 -1.00 -1.29
CA VAL A 84 -17.30 0.33 -1.90
C VAL A 84 -18.69 0.81 -2.29
N ALA A 85 -19.10 1.95 -1.75
CA ALA A 85 -20.37 2.58 -2.11
C ALA A 85 -20.38 2.98 -3.61
N THR A 86 -21.57 2.98 -4.20
CA THR A 86 -21.77 3.18 -5.64
C THR A 86 -21.21 4.52 -6.13
N ASP A 87 -21.34 5.57 -5.33
CA ASP A 87 -20.84 6.92 -5.60
C ASP A 87 -19.31 7.03 -5.55
N ALA A 88 -18.65 6.15 -4.79
CA ALA A 88 -17.20 6.10 -4.65
C ALA A 88 -16.49 5.24 -5.72
N GLN A 89 -17.22 4.37 -6.42
CA GLN A 89 -16.64 3.40 -7.36
C GLN A 89 -15.80 4.05 -8.46
N ALA A 90 -16.31 5.13 -9.06
CA ALA A 90 -15.61 5.84 -10.13
C ALA A 90 -14.26 6.39 -9.65
N CYS A 91 -14.22 6.93 -8.43
CA CYS A 91 -12.99 7.44 -7.81
C CYS A 91 -11.96 6.31 -7.64
N TRP A 92 -12.33 5.20 -7.04
CA TRP A 92 -11.41 4.08 -6.81
C TRP A 92 -10.88 3.46 -8.11
N ARG A 93 -11.74 3.31 -9.13
CA ARG A 93 -11.32 2.79 -10.46
C ARG A 93 -10.32 3.70 -11.17
N THR A 94 -10.39 5.01 -10.95
CA THR A 94 -9.43 5.95 -11.56
C THR A 94 -8.10 5.99 -10.82
N LEU A 95 -8.09 5.65 -9.52
CA LEU A 95 -6.90 5.72 -8.66
C LEU A 95 -5.88 4.61 -8.97
N ALA A 96 -6.34 3.43 -9.37
CA ALA A 96 -5.46 2.29 -9.62
C ALA A 96 -5.80 1.56 -10.92
N ARG A 97 -4.86 0.71 -11.37
CA ARG A 97 -5.09 -0.21 -12.50
C ARG A 97 -6.01 -1.36 -12.09
N TRP A 98 -5.84 -1.85 -10.87
CA TRP A 98 -6.65 -2.89 -10.26
C TRP A 98 -7.21 -2.40 -8.94
N VAL A 99 -8.52 -2.58 -8.74
CA VAL A 99 -9.18 -2.27 -7.48
C VAL A 99 -9.88 -3.52 -7.00
N GLN A 100 -9.44 -4.01 -5.84
CA GLN A 100 -10.04 -5.16 -5.18
C GLN A 100 -10.88 -4.68 -4.00
N SER A 101 -12.15 -5.06 -3.99
CA SER A 101 -13.08 -4.79 -2.90
C SER A 101 -14.17 -5.85 -2.89
N PRO A 102 -14.81 -6.15 -1.74
CA PRO A 102 -15.90 -7.13 -1.67
C PRO A 102 -17.06 -6.91 -2.64
N GLN A 103 -17.25 -5.71 -3.17
CA GLN A 103 -18.40 -5.36 -4.03
C GLN A 103 -18.04 -4.78 -5.40
N LEU A 104 -16.78 -4.61 -5.75
CA LEU A 104 -16.37 -3.99 -7.02
C LEU A 104 -16.22 -5.01 -8.15
N GLY A 105 -17.24 -5.85 -8.37
CA GLY A 105 -17.36 -6.66 -9.59
C GLY A 105 -16.27 -7.71 -9.84
N TYR A 106 -15.30 -7.82 -8.95
CA TYR A 106 -14.28 -8.85 -8.96
C TYR A 106 -14.57 -9.85 -7.84
N PRO A 107 -14.36 -11.15 -8.07
CA PRO A 107 -14.49 -12.11 -7.00
C PRO A 107 -13.57 -11.69 -5.84
N PRO A 108 -14.02 -11.85 -4.58
CA PRO A 108 -13.16 -11.56 -3.43
C PRO A 108 -11.88 -12.36 -3.55
N LEU A 109 -10.77 -11.76 -3.12
CA LEU A 109 -9.49 -12.45 -3.12
C LEU A 109 -9.63 -13.74 -2.30
N ALA A 110 -9.41 -14.87 -2.91
CA ALA A 110 -9.48 -16.16 -2.23
C ALA A 110 -8.18 -16.43 -1.45
N LEU A 111 -8.25 -17.35 -0.52
CA LEU A 111 -7.09 -17.83 0.24
C LEU A 111 -5.97 -18.26 -0.70
N GLY A 112 -4.76 -17.77 -0.47
CA GLY A 112 -3.60 -18.04 -1.30
C GLY A 112 -3.53 -17.27 -2.62
N GLN A 113 -4.57 -16.52 -2.98
CA GLN A 113 -4.49 -15.59 -4.10
C GLN A 113 -3.71 -14.34 -3.72
N GLN A 114 -2.95 -13.84 -4.67
CA GLN A 114 -2.11 -12.67 -4.49
C GLN A 114 -2.53 -11.54 -5.44
N LEU A 115 -2.65 -10.33 -4.90
CA LEU A 115 -2.53 -9.12 -5.70
C LEU A 115 -1.04 -8.86 -5.90
N PHE A 116 -0.62 -8.81 -7.16
CA PHE A 116 0.78 -8.74 -7.49
C PHE A 116 1.06 -7.61 -8.48
N SER A 117 2.13 -6.89 -8.23
CA SER A 117 2.85 -6.05 -9.19
C SER A 117 4.34 -6.19 -8.91
N GLU A 118 5.19 -5.75 -9.83
CA GLU A 118 6.63 -5.91 -9.72
C GLU A 118 7.17 -5.43 -8.34
N GLY A 119 7.58 -6.39 -7.50
CA GLY A 119 8.11 -6.14 -6.17
C GLY A 119 7.07 -5.83 -5.07
N LEU A 120 5.79 -5.76 -5.40
CA LEU A 120 4.69 -5.56 -4.44
C LEU A 120 3.72 -6.73 -4.53
N ALA A 121 3.44 -7.40 -3.43
CA ALA A 121 2.47 -8.47 -3.38
C ALA A 121 1.66 -8.42 -2.08
N LEU A 122 0.36 -8.68 -2.18
CA LEU A 122 -0.53 -8.85 -1.05
C LEU A 122 -1.19 -10.21 -1.14
N GLU A 123 -1.06 -11.00 -0.09
CA GLU A 123 -1.60 -12.35 0.02
C GLU A 123 -2.52 -12.45 1.23
N LEU A 124 -3.68 -13.08 1.06
CA LEU A 124 -4.57 -13.43 2.16
C LEU A 124 -4.11 -14.74 2.81
N LEU A 125 -3.78 -14.69 4.10
CA LEU A 125 -3.34 -15.87 4.86
C LEU A 125 -4.51 -16.66 5.45
N ALA A 126 -5.69 -16.04 5.59
CA ALA A 126 -6.87 -16.69 6.11
C ALA A 126 -8.15 -16.04 5.58
N ASP A 127 -9.28 -16.75 5.68
CA ASP A 127 -10.58 -16.26 5.22
C ASP A 127 -11.11 -15.06 6.02
N ARG A 128 -11.98 -14.27 5.38
CA ARG A 128 -12.79 -13.20 5.98
C ARG A 128 -12.04 -12.01 6.55
N GLY A 129 -11.05 -11.49 5.81
CA GLY A 129 -10.36 -10.24 6.16
C GLY A 129 -9.40 -10.40 7.34
N GLN A 130 -8.87 -11.58 7.49
CA GLN A 130 -7.89 -11.98 8.48
C GLN A 130 -6.45 -11.70 8.03
N PRO A 131 -5.42 -12.08 8.78
CA PRO A 131 -4.08 -11.58 8.53
C PRO A 131 -3.68 -11.67 7.06
N MET A 132 -3.12 -10.58 6.57
CA MET A 132 -2.63 -10.45 5.21
C MET A 132 -1.12 -10.28 5.24
N LEU A 133 -0.43 -10.88 4.30
CA LEU A 133 1.00 -10.71 4.10
C LEU A 133 1.23 -9.71 2.97
N LEU A 134 1.76 -8.54 3.31
CA LEU A 134 2.22 -7.56 2.35
C LEU A 134 3.73 -7.73 2.16
N ARG A 135 4.15 -7.85 0.91
CA ARG A 135 5.55 -7.92 0.52
C ARG A 135 5.93 -6.68 -0.29
N ILE A 136 7.02 -6.02 0.12
CA ILE A 136 7.59 -4.83 -0.53
C ILE A 136 9.06 -5.14 -0.80
N GLY A 137 9.41 -5.48 -2.03
CA GLY A 137 10.73 -5.99 -2.36
C GLY A 137 11.12 -7.19 -1.51
N ALA A 138 12.17 -7.06 -0.70
CA ALA A 138 12.61 -8.08 0.25
C ALA A 138 11.91 -8.03 1.61
N GLN A 139 11.16 -6.96 1.89
CA GLN A 139 10.50 -6.76 3.18
C GLN A 139 9.15 -7.49 3.21
N ARG A 140 8.80 -8.03 4.38
CA ARG A 140 7.52 -8.71 4.62
C ARG A 140 6.82 -8.07 5.80
N TRP A 141 5.53 -7.76 5.62
CA TRP A 141 4.70 -7.09 6.61
C TRP A 141 3.45 -7.93 6.86
N LEU A 142 3.24 -8.33 8.09
CA LEU A 142 2.01 -9.00 8.49
C LEU A 142 1.01 -7.94 8.94
N LEU A 143 -0.13 -7.87 8.26
CA LEU A 143 -1.17 -6.87 8.46
C LEU A 143 -2.37 -7.51 9.14
N PHE A 144 -2.87 -6.86 10.18
CA PHE A 144 -4.09 -7.25 10.89
C PHE A 144 -5.13 -6.14 10.72
N PRO A 145 -6.02 -6.24 9.72
CA PRO A 145 -6.97 -5.17 9.41
C PRO A 145 -8.09 -5.02 10.45
N ARG A 146 -8.29 -6.02 11.31
CA ARG A 146 -9.33 -6.01 12.36
C ARG A 146 -8.77 -6.55 13.68
N PRO A 147 -9.21 -5.97 14.83
CA PRO A 147 -8.72 -6.40 16.15
C PRO A 147 -9.04 -7.88 16.47
N GLN A 148 -10.15 -8.41 15.93
CA GLN A 148 -10.52 -9.82 16.08
C GLN A 148 -9.50 -10.79 15.44
N ALA A 149 -8.74 -10.34 14.46
CA ALA A 149 -7.70 -11.15 13.82
C ALA A 149 -6.48 -11.36 14.74
N LEU A 150 -6.27 -10.51 15.74
CA LEU A 150 -5.18 -10.62 16.71
C LEU A 150 -5.36 -11.81 17.65
N SER A 151 -6.58 -12.03 18.14
CA SER A 151 -6.85 -13.12 19.08
C SER A 151 -6.67 -14.51 18.45
N SER A 152 -7.02 -14.66 17.17
CA SER A 152 -6.79 -15.92 16.43
C SER A 152 -5.33 -16.11 16.01
N ALA A 153 -4.60 -15.04 15.72
CA ALA A 153 -3.19 -15.12 15.35
C ALA A 153 -2.27 -15.48 16.52
N GLN A 154 -2.61 -15.06 17.74
CA GLN A 154 -1.85 -15.45 18.95
C GLN A 154 -1.84 -16.96 19.18
N HIS A 155 -2.90 -17.65 18.80
CA HIS A 155 -2.96 -19.13 18.88
C HIS A 155 -2.22 -19.83 17.74
N SER A 156 -2.04 -19.19 16.60
CA SER A 156 -1.34 -19.73 15.43
C SER A 156 0.12 -19.32 15.33
N ALA A 157 0.55 -18.31 16.07
CA ALA A 157 1.89 -17.72 15.97
C ALA A 157 3.00 -18.59 16.61
N THR A 158 2.67 -19.67 17.29
CA THR A 158 3.66 -20.61 17.82
C THR A 158 4.48 -21.32 16.73
N GLY A 159 4.10 -21.20 15.46
CA GLY A 159 4.80 -21.81 14.31
C GLY A 159 5.61 -20.85 13.42
N VAL A 160 5.56 -19.54 13.64
CA VAL A 160 6.16 -18.53 12.71
C VAL A 160 7.42 -17.88 13.29
N HIS A 161 8.14 -18.55 14.16
CA HIS A 161 9.29 -17.99 14.87
C HIS A 161 10.60 -17.88 14.06
N ASN A 162 10.59 -17.97 12.73
CA ASN A 162 11.85 -17.97 11.99
C ASN A 162 11.86 -17.08 10.74
N ALA A 163 11.62 -15.75 10.90
CA ALA A 163 11.97 -14.81 9.83
C ALA A 163 12.29 -13.42 10.40
N SER A 164 13.54 -13.10 10.45
CA SER A 164 14.16 -11.86 10.94
C SER A 164 13.75 -10.55 10.23
N ASN A 165 12.73 -10.56 9.38
CA ASN A 165 12.24 -9.42 8.61
C ASN A 165 10.72 -9.19 8.71
N HIS A 166 10.04 -9.75 9.70
CA HIS A 166 8.60 -9.55 9.85
C HIS A 166 8.35 -8.31 10.70
N ARG A 167 7.81 -7.28 10.09
CA ARG A 167 7.24 -6.15 10.81
C ARG A 167 5.73 -6.37 10.91
N ILE A 168 5.17 -6.12 12.08
CA ILE A 168 3.74 -6.30 12.35
C ILE A 168 3.11 -4.92 12.41
N TRP A 169 2.14 -4.69 11.56
CA TRP A 169 1.24 -3.56 11.70
C TRP A 169 -0.07 -4.05 12.31
N LEU A 170 -0.46 -3.44 13.38
CA LEU A 170 -1.72 -3.73 14.06
C LEU A 170 -2.72 -2.69 13.62
N GLY A 171 -3.79 -3.10 12.97
CA GLY A 171 -4.93 -2.23 12.72
C GLY A 171 -5.47 -1.70 14.04
N PHE A 172 -6.09 -0.53 13.99
CA PHE A 172 -6.61 0.21 15.13
C PHE A 172 -7.47 -0.67 16.04
N GLN A 173 -7.19 -0.62 17.33
CA GLN A 173 -8.06 -1.11 18.38
C GLN A 173 -8.96 0.06 18.77
N PRO A 174 -10.29 0.02 18.54
CA PRO A 174 -11.16 1.03 19.10
C PRO A 174 -11.00 0.98 20.61
N SER A 175 -10.71 2.13 21.22
CA SER A 175 -10.78 2.26 22.67
C SER A 175 -12.19 1.93 23.14
N PRO A 176 -12.34 1.23 24.28
CA PRO A 176 -13.63 0.93 24.85
C PRO A 176 -14.41 2.20 25.22
#